data_83845c00bde6c9ffff7a5d52e4b80a0d
#
_entry.id   83845c00bde6c9ffff7a5d52e4b80a0d
#
_cell.length_a   1.000
_cell.length_b   1.000
_cell.length_c   1.000
_cell.angle_alpha   90.00
_cell.angle_beta   90.00
_cell.angle_gamma   90.00
#
_symmetry.space_group_name_H-M   'P 1'
#
loop_
_entity.id
_entity.type
_entity.pdbx_description
1 polymer ?
#
loop_
_entity_poly.entity_id
_entity_poly.type
_entity_poly.pdbx_seq_one_letter_code
_entity_poly.pdbx_strand_id
1 'polypeptide(L)'
;TQMAMLAKGNHDNFTKNLQVPHVEVNGKTLGIIGAGNIGRTVMKIAKALDMNILVYTRTPREEEENVHYTDLETVLKNSDYVSLHCPLTPATRHLINADTLALMKPTAFLINTSRGALIDEQALIQALKDHKIAGAGLDVQETEPPVEDNPLYTLDNVILTPHMGWKGLETR
;
A
#
# COMPACT_ATOMS: atom_id res chain seq x y z
N THR A 1 7.19 16.46 -5.93
CA THR A 1 7.44 15.53 -7.04
C THR A 1 8.37 16.16 -8.07
N GLN A 2 9.06 15.35 -8.90
CA GLN A 2 9.94 15.83 -9.97
C GLN A 2 9.20 16.71 -10.98
N MET A 3 7.97 16.36 -11.35
CA MET A 3 7.14 17.20 -12.21
C MET A 3 6.89 18.58 -11.63
N ALA A 4 6.63 18.68 -10.32
CA ALA A 4 6.45 19.99 -9.66
C ALA A 4 7.75 20.81 -9.64
N MET A 5 8.92 20.18 -9.56
CA MET A 5 10.20 20.86 -9.68
C MET A 5 10.42 21.37 -11.10
N LEU A 6 10.18 20.56 -12.13
CA LEU A 6 10.26 20.93 -13.53
C LEU A 6 9.30 22.08 -13.87
N ALA A 7 8.06 22.03 -13.39
CA ALA A 7 7.08 23.09 -13.59
C ALA A 7 7.50 24.44 -12.98
N LYS A 8 8.39 24.41 -11.97
CA LYS A 8 9.00 25.61 -11.35
C LYS A 8 10.34 26.00 -11.99
N GLY A 9 10.72 25.39 -13.12
CA GLY A 9 11.98 25.64 -13.81
C GLY A 9 13.21 25.07 -13.09
N ASN A 10 13.04 24.16 -12.13
CA ASN A 10 14.16 23.49 -11.49
C ASN A 10 14.55 22.25 -12.29
N HIS A 11 15.74 22.29 -12.90
CA HIS A 11 16.29 21.24 -13.76
C HIS A 11 17.44 20.45 -13.10
N ASP A 12 17.68 20.63 -11.82
CA ASP A 12 18.81 20.03 -11.10
C ASP A 12 18.87 18.51 -11.22
N ASN A 13 17.70 17.85 -11.31
CA ASN A 13 17.61 16.40 -11.46
C ASN A 13 18.16 15.86 -12.79
N PHE A 14 18.36 16.71 -13.80
CA PHE A 14 19.00 16.31 -15.07
C PHE A 14 20.53 16.35 -14.98
N THR A 15 21.08 17.01 -14.00
CA THR A 15 22.52 17.32 -13.99
C THR A 15 23.33 16.51 -13.00
N LYS A 16 23.10 16.61 -11.70
CA LYS A 16 23.98 15.92 -10.72
C LYS A 16 23.35 15.69 -9.35
N ASN A 17 22.28 16.37 -8.98
CA ASN A 17 21.72 16.33 -7.63
C ASN A 17 20.31 15.77 -7.68
N LEU A 18 20.19 14.45 -7.45
CA LEU A 18 18.89 13.82 -7.21
C LEU A 18 18.33 14.37 -5.89
N GLN A 19 17.54 15.44 -5.95
CA GLN A 19 16.84 16.00 -4.78
C GLN A 19 15.66 15.12 -4.36
N VAL A 20 15.13 14.31 -5.29
CA VAL A 20 14.10 13.31 -5.02
C VAL A 20 14.69 11.94 -5.32
N PRO A 21 14.96 11.12 -4.29
CA PRO A 21 15.51 9.79 -4.49
C PRO A 21 14.52 8.91 -5.25
N HIS A 22 15.03 8.09 -6.16
CA HIS A 22 14.29 7.01 -6.80
C HIS A 22 14.58 5.71 -6.06
N VAL A 23 13.52 4.98 -5.74
CA VAL A 23 13.62 3.67 -5.11
C VAL A 23 13.16 2.63 -6.13
N GLU A 24 14.03 1.68 -6.45
CA GLU A 24 13.68 0.53 -7.28
C GLU A 24 12.89 -0.48 -6.46
N VAL A 25 11.96 -1.19 -7.11
CA VAL A 25 11.18 -2.25 -6.47
C VAL A 25 11.90 -3.60 -6.47
N ASN A 26 12.88 -3.79 -7.35
CA ASN A 26 13.73 -4.98 -7.39
C ASN A 26 14.36 -5.23 -6.02
N GLY A 27 14.28 -6.48 -5.53
CA GLY A 27 14.79 -6.89 -4.23
C GLY A 27 14.02 -6.37 -3.02
N LYS A 28 12.98 -5.53 -3.22
CA LYS A 28 12.08 -5.09 -2.13
C LYS A 28 11.09 -6.17 -1.76
N THR A 29 10.54 -6.07 -0.58
CA THR A 29 9.54 -7.02 -0.07
C THR A 29 8.13 -6.46 -0.21
N LEU A 30 7.27 -7.19 -0.92
CA LEU A 30 5.84 -6.95 -0.98
C LEU A 30 5.09 -7.86 -0.02
N GLY A 31 4.41 -7.29 0.95
CA GLY A 31 3.46 -7.97 1.82
C GLY A 31 2.08 -8.02 1.19
N ILE A 32 1.53 -9.21 1.01
CA ILE A 32 0.19 -9.44 0.48
C ILE A 32 -0.72 -9.91 1.62
N ILE A 33 -1.77 -9.14 1.89
CA ILE A 33 -2.80 -9.52 2.84
C ILE A 33 -4.04 -10.00 2.08
N GLY A 34 -4.15 -11.33 1.93
CA GLY A 34 -5.21 -11.99 1.16
C GLY A 34 -4.75 -12.49 -0.21
N ALA A 35 -4.64 -13.81 -0.37
CA ALA A 35 -4.23 -14.50 -1.61
C ALA A 35 -5.41 -14.97 -2.47
N GLY A 36 -6.44 -14.13 -2.64
CA GLY A 36 -7.53 -14.33 -3.58
C GLY A 36 -7.09 -14.15 -5.05
N ASN A 37 -8.03 -14.05 -5.99
CA ASN A 37 -7.70 -13.89 -7.42
C ASN A 37 -6.85 -12.64 -7.69
N ILE A 38 -7.22 -11.50 -7.09
CA ILE A 38 -6.51 -10.24 -7.26
C ILE A 38 -5.12 -10.32 -6.61
N GLY A 39 -5.03 -10.75 -5.35
CA GLY A 39 -3.75 -10.89 -4.65
C GLY A 39 -2.75 -11.77 -5.42
N ARG A 40 -3.20 -12.92 -5.95
CA ARG A 40 -2.35 -13.78 -6.78
C ARG A 40 -1.90 -13.13 -8.09
N THR A 41 -2.75 -12.32 -8.71
CA THR A 41 -2.35 -11.57 -9.90
C THR A 41 -1.27 -10.54 -9.58
N VAL A 42 -1.41 -9.84 -8.46
CA VAL A 42 -0.39 -8.90 -7.98
C VAL A 42 0.92 -9.62 -7.66
N MET A 43 0.86 -10.78 -7.00
CA MET A 43 2.04 -11.61 -6.74
C MET A 43 2.79 -12.00 -8.03
N LYS A 44 2.08 -12.39 -9.11
CA LYS A 44 2.70 -12.70 -10.41
C LYS A 44 3.46 -11.50 -10.97
N ILE A 45 2.89 -10.30 -10.87
CA ILE A 45 3.53 -9.06 -11.34
C ILE A 45 4.75 -8.75 -10.47
N ALA A 46 4.63 -8.87 -9.16
CA ALA A 46 5.73 -8.62 -8.22
C ALA A 46 6.91 -9.58 -8.44
N LYS A 47 6.64 -10.86 -8.71
CA LYS A 47 7.68 -11.84 -9.10
C LYS A 47 8.42 -11.40 -10.36
N ALA A 48 7.71 -10.91 -11.38
CA ALA A 48 8.31 -10.43 -12.61
C ALA A 48 9.14 -9.14 -12.43
N LEU A 49 8.99 -8.46 -11.30
CA LEU A 49 9.78 -7.30 -10.88
C LEU A 49 10.89 -7.68 -9.88
N ASP A 50 11.17 -8.97 -9.72
CA ASP A 50 12.17 -9.52 -8.79
C ASP A 50 11.98 -9.07 -7.33
N MET A 51 10.71 -8.95 -6.89
CA MET A 51 10.38 -8.67 -5.50
C MET A 51 10.33 -9.95 -4.66
N ASN A 52 10.67 -9.84 -3.39
CA ASN A 52 10.35 -10.85 -2.38
C ASN A 52 8.88 -10.69 -1.96
N ILE A 53 8.17 -11.81 -1.75
CA ILE A 53 6.74 -11.77 -1.45
C ILE A 53 6.46 -12.49 -0.14
N LEU A 54 5.87 -11.77 0.83
CA LEU A 54 5.35 -12.32 2.07
C LEU A 54 3.82 -12.31 2.01
N VAL A 55 3.19 -13.43 2.37
CA VAL A 55 1.74 -13.58 2.22
C VAL A 55 1.09 -13.95 3.54
N TYR A 56 0.16 -13.13 3.99
CA TYR A 56 -0.80 -13.49 5.03
C TYR A 56 -2.15 -13.84 4.42
N THR A 57 -2.60 -15.05 4.66
CA THR A 57 -3.91 -15.52 4.18
C THR A 57 -4.47 -16.59 5.09
N ARG A 58 -5.81 -16.70 5.17
CA ARG A 58 -6.48 -17.72 5.98
C ARG A 58 -6.16 -19.15 5.54
N THR A 59 -5.90 -19.35 4.25
CA THR A 59 -5.60 -20.67 3.68
C THR A 59 -4.27 -20.58 2.94
N PRO A 60 -3.14 -20.87 3.62
CA PRO A 60 -1.83 -20.90 2.98
C PRO A 60 -1.79 -21.96 1.86
N ARG A 61 -0.88 -21.77 0.93
CA ARG A 61 -0.55 -22.73 -0.12
C ARG A 61 0.89 -23.19 0.04
N GLU A 62 1.31 -24.07 -0.85
CA GLU A 62 2.72 -24.45 -0.95
C GLU A 62 3.56 -23.21 -1.26
N GLU A 63 4.75 -23.16 -0.67
CA GLU A 63 5.72 -22.11 -0.95
C GLU A 63 6.23 -22.23 -2.38
N GLU A 64 6.47 -21.09 -2.98
CA GLU A 64 7.10 -20.96 -4.29
C GLU A 64 8.37 -20.13 -4.12
N GLU A 65 9.23 -20.15 -5.13
CA GLU A 65 10.42 -19.30 -5.14
C GLU A 65 10.03 -17.81 -4.96
N ASN A 66 10.63 -17.17 -3.96
CA ASN A 66 10.37 -15.78 -3.55
C ASN A 66 8.94 -15.51 -3.01
N VAL A 67 8.15 -16.56 -2.66
CA VAL A 67 6.81 -16.41 -2.07
C VAL A 67 6.73 -17.23 -0.78
N HIS A 68 6.58 -16.56 0.35
CA HIS A 68 6.54 -17.19 1.68
C HIS A 68 5.23 -16.85 2.40
N TYR A 69 4.51 -17.89 2.84
CA TYR A 69 3.30 -17.74 3.62
C TYR A 69 3.65 -17.65 5.11
N THR A 70 3.14 -16.62 5.79
CA THR A 70 3.49 -16.36 7.20
C THR A 70 2.35 -15.64 7.94
N ASP A 71 2.56 -15.32 9.21
CA ASP A 71 1.63 -14.56 10.04
C ASP A 71 1.61 -13.06 9.67
N LEU A 72 0.57 -12.36 10.14
CA LEU A 72 0.35 -10.95 9.83
C LEU A 72 1.49 -10.06 10.36
N GLU A 73 1.97 -10.35 11.58
CA GLU A 73 3.02 -9.56 12.23
C GLU A 73 4.31 -9.61 11.41
N THR A 74 4.70 -10.80 10.97
CA THR A 74 5.89 -11.02 10.12
C THR A 74 5.75 -10.28 8.78
N VAL A 75 4.56 -10.32 8.14
CA VAL A 75 4.30 -9.55 6.91
C VAL A 75 4.50 -8.07 7.16
N LEU A 76 3.88 -7.50 8.20
CA LEU A 76 3.93 -6.06 8.46
C LEU A 76 5.35 -5.59 8.80
N LYS A 77 6.10 -6.33 9.62
CA LYS A 77 7.46 -5.97 10.04
C LYS A 77 8.49 -6.00 8.92
N ASN A 78 8.32 -6.88 7.95
CA ASN A 78 9.37 -7.15 6.96
C ASN A 78 9.07 -6.57 5.57
N SER A 79 7.86 -6.06 5.32
CA SER A 79 7.49 -5.54 4.02
C SER A 79 7.89 -4.07 3.82
N ASP A 80 8.32 -3.75 2.60
CA ASP A 80 8.52 -2.37 2.15
C ASP A 80 7.23 -1.79 1.54
N TYR A 81 6.38 -2.68 1.01
CA TYR A 81 5.04 -2.37 0.52
C TYR A 81 4.06 -3.39 1.10
N VAL A 82 2.94 -2.94 1.66
CA VAL A 82 1.86 -3.80 2.17
C VAL A 82 0.61 -3.55 1.35
N SER A 83 0.06 -4.59 0.70
CA SER A 83 -1.11 -4.47 -0.17
C SER A 83 -2.26 -5.36 0.31
N LEU A 84 -3.45 -4.75 0.46
CA LEU A 84 -4.64 -5.41 0.99
C LEU A 84 -5.51 -5.97 -0.13
N HIS A 85 -5.76 -7.28 -0.09
CA HIS A 85 -6.57 -8.03 -1.06
C HIS A 85 -7.55 -9.00 -0.39
N CYS A 86 -7.77 -8.86 0.91
CA CYS A 86 -8.75 -9.67 1.65
C CYS A 86 -10.15 -9.03 1.59
N PRO A 87 -11.23 -9.83 1.72
CA PRO A 87 -12.57 -9.30 1.83
C PRO A 87 -12.80 -8.62 3.19
N LEU A 88 -13.68 -7.63 3.22
CA LEU A 88 -14.16 -7.06 4.47
C LEU A 88 -15.16 -8.03 5.14
N THR A 89 -14.84 -8.42 6.35
CA THR A 89 -15.64 -9.26 7.21
C THR A 89 -15.55 -8.74 8.65
N PRO A 90 -16.37 -9.21 9.60
CA PRO A 90 -16.18 -8.83 11.00
C PRO A 90 -14.78 -9.11 11.54
N ALA A 91 -14.11 -10.17 11.06
CA ALA A 91 -12.75 -10.54 11.46
C ALA A 91 -11.64 -9.72 10.78
N THR A 92 -11.93 -9.03 9.68
CA THR A 92 -10.95 -8.22 8.94
C THR A 92 -11.23 -6.72 9.01
N ARG A 93 -12.34 -6.33 9.63
CA ARG A 93 -12.62 -4.93 9.90
C ARG A 93 -11.53 -4.35 10.81
N HIS A 94 -10.96 -3.22 10.40
CA HIS A 94 -9.84 -2.58 11.10
C HIS A 94 -8.67 -3.55 11.39
N LEU A 95 -8.43 -4.47 10.45
CA LEU A 95 -7.25 -5.35 10.49
C LEU A 95 -5.97 -4.52 10.55
N ILE A 96 -5.97 -3.40 9.84
CA ILE A 96 -4.94 -2.37 9.95
C ILE A 96 -5.45 -1.28 10.87
N ASN A 97 -4.85 -1.16 12.04
CA ASN A 97 -5.16 -0.23 13.13
C ASN A 97 -3.87 0.34 13.72
N ALA A 98 -3.96 1.08 14.81
CA ALA A 98 -2.79 1.73 15.43
C ALA A 98 -1.69 0.73 15.81
N ASP A 99 -2.05 -0.43 16.37
CA ASP A 99 -1.08 -1.45 16.79
C ASP A 99 -0.40 -2.10 15.59
N THR A 100 -1.15 -2.46 14.55
CA THR A 100 -0.62 -3.08 13.34
C THR A 100 0.17 -2.11 12.47
N LEU A 101 -0.23 -0.83 12.40
CA LEU A 101 0.56 0.23 11.77
C LEU A 101 1.90 0.45 12.47
N ALA A 102 1.93 0.33 13.81
CA ALA A 102 3.17 0.45 14.58
C ALA A 102 4.19 -0.67 14.32
N LEU A 103 3.76 -1.79 13.73
CA LEU A 103 4.64 -2.89 13.31
C LEU A 103 5.33 -2.63 11.97
N MET A 104 4.78 -1.74 11.14
CA MET A 104 5.30 -1.48 9.79
C MET A 104 6.63 -0.71 9.86
N LYS A 105 7.45 -0.89 8.82
CA LYS A 105 8.68 -0.10 8.68
C LYS A 105 8.34 1.39 8.49
N PRO A 106 9.11 2.33 9.03
CA PRO A 106 8.92 3.77 8.77
C PRO A 106 9.07 4.13 7.29
N THR A 107 9.73 3.28 6.50
CA THR A 107 9.89 3.44 5.05
C THR A 107 8.82 2.72 4.24
N ALA A 108 7.89 2.01 4.88
CA ALA A 108 6.89 1.21 4.18
C ALA A 108 5.73 2.05 3.64
N PHE A 109 5.12 1.54 2.56
CA PHE A 109 3.89 2.07 1.98
C PHE A 109 2.74 1.08 2.18
N LEU A 110 1.57 1.59 2.57
CA LEU A 110 0.33 0.83 2.67
C LEU A 110 -0.54 1.07 1.44
N ILE A 111 -1.02 0.00 0.81
CA ILE A 111 -1.84 0.06 -0.41
C ILE A 111 -3.18 -0.63 -0.15
N ASN A 112 -4.29 0.09 -0.39
CA ASN A 112 -5.62 -0.47 -0.26
C ASN A 112 -6.50 -0.15 -1.47
N THR A 113 -6.78 -1.18 -2.27
CA THR A 113 -7.72 -1.15 -3.39
C THR A 113 -8.88 -2.13 -3.18
N SER A 114 -9.09 -2.58 -1.94
CA SER A 114 -10.11 -3.57 -1.59
C SER A 114 -11.35 -2.93 -0.96
N ARG A 115 -11.31 -2.66 0.34
CA ARG A 115 -12.40 -2.01 1.11
C ARG A 115 -11.81 -1.08 2.16
N GLY A 116 -12.33 0.14 2.28
CA GLY A 116 -11.82 1.16 3.19
C GLY A 116 -11.78 0.70 4.65
N ALA A 117 -12.86 0.10 5.14
CA ALA A 117 -12.97 -0.36 6.52
C ALA A 117 -12.09 -1.57 6.91
N LEU A 118 -11.18 -2.04 6.03
CA LEU A 118 -10.06 -2.89 6.42
C LEU A 118 -9.03 -2.12 7.25
N ILE A 119 -9.02 -0.81 7.13
CA ILE A 119 -8.14 0.12 7.82
C ILE A 119 -9.00 0.95 8.79
N ASP A 120 -8.53 1.15 10.00
CA ASP A 120 -8.96 2.23 10.87
C ASP A 120 -8.41 3.53 10.30
N GLU A 121 -9.27 4.31 9.65
CA GLU A 121 -8.86 5.51 8.90
C GLU A 121 -8.26 6.58 9.83
N GLN A 122 -8.76 6.70 11.06
CA GLN A 122 -8.22 7.68 12.02
C GLN A 122 -6.81 7.27 12.48
N ALA A 123 -6.58 5.99 12.73
CA ALA A 123 -5.26 5.47 13.06
C ALA A 123 -4.28 5.66 11.89
N LEU A 124 -4.73 5.45 10.64
CA LEU A 124 -3.91 5.68 9.45
C LEU A 124 -3.54 7.17 9.31
N ILE A 125 -4.51 8.08 9.43
CA ILE A 125 -4.26 9.53 9.37
C ILE A 125 -3.20 9.94 10.39
N GLN A 126 -3.30 9.44 11.62
CA GLN A 126 -2.33 9.76 12.65
C GLN A 126 -0.94 9.18 12.32
N ALA A 127 -0.87 7.93 11.85
CA ALA A 127 0.39 7.29 11.48
C ALA A 127 1.10 8.01 10.32
N LEU A 128 0.33 8.52 9.34
CA LEU A 128 0.86 9.29 8.22
C LEU A 128 1.38 10.67 8.65
N LYS A 129 0.64 11.38 9.51
CA LYS A 129 1.06 12.67 10.09
C LYS A 129 2.34 12.55 10.92
N ASP A 130 2.46 11.47 11.67
CA ASP A 130 3.62 11.19 12.53
C ASP A 130 4.79 10.55 11.77
N HIS A 131 4.65 10.33 10.45
CA HIS A 131 5.61 9.62 9.61
C HIS A 131 6.01 8.24 10.16
N LYS A 132 5.07 7.54 10.81
CA LYS A 132 5.28 6.15 11.27
C LYS A 132 5.38 5.17 10.10
N ILE A 133 4.78 5.52 8.96
CA ILE A 133 4.97 4.88 7.65
C ILE A 133 5.26 5.95 6.61
N ALA A 134 5.90 5.58 5.52
CA ALA A 134 6.31 6.53 4.48
C ALA A 134 5.12 7.14 3.74
N GLY A 135 4.06 6.36 3.50
CA GLY A 135 2.88 6.85 2.80
C GLY A 135 1.82 5.79 2.58
N ALA A 136 0.74 6.19 1.90
CA ALA A 136 -0.34 5.29 1.53
C ALA A 136 -0.87 5.56 0.11
N GLY A 137 -1.31 4.48 -0.58
CA GLY A 137 -2.05 4.52 -1.83
C GLY A 137 -3.44 3.91 -1.63
N LEU A 138 -4.49 4.71 -1.72
CA LEU A 138 -5.84 4.30 -1.37
C LEU A 138 -6.80 4.56 -2.54
N ASP A 139 -7.47 3.52 -3.02
CA ASP A 139 -8.58 3.65 -3.98
C ASP A 139 -9.94 3.63 -3.26
N VAL A 140 -9.94 3.31 -1.97
CA VAL A 140 -11.14 3.16 -1.13
C VAL A 140 -10.95 3.88 0.21
N GLN A 141 -12.04 4.42 0.76
CA GLN A 141 -12.07 5.08 2.07
C GLN A 141 -13.06 4.39 2.99
N GLU A 142 -12.94 4.58 4.30
CA GLU A 142 -13.81 3.90 5.27
C GLU A 142 -15.28 4.31 5.09
N THR A 143 -15.51 5.58 4.77
CA THR A 143 -16.82 6.12 4.42
C THR A 143 -16.82 6.56 2.96
N GLU A 144 -17.76 6.08 2.18
CA GLU A 144 -17.95 6.45 0.77
C GLU A 144 -19.42 6.83 0.49
N PRO A 145 -19.72 8.03 -0.06
CA PRO A 145 -18.78 9.10 -0.40
C PRO A 145 -18.07 9.66 0.84
N PRO A 146 -16.80 10.05 0.71
CA PRO A 146 -16.04 10.60 1.82
C PRO A 146 -16.52 12.01 2.19
N VAL A 147 -16.22 12.44 3.42
CA VAL A 147 -16.51 13.81 3.87
C VAL A 147 -15.58 14.80 3.17
N GLU A 148 -16.09 16.03 2.93
CA GLU A 148 -15.36 17.05 2.16
C GLU A 148 -14.04 17.48 2.82
N ASP A 149 -13.98 17.46 4.15
CA ASP A 149 -12.83 17.89 4.97
C ASP A 149 -11.97 16.72 5.46
N ASN A 150 -12.00 15.56 4.77
CA ASN A 150 -11.19 14.41 5.16
C ASN A 150 -9.69 14.80 5.17
N PRO A 151 -9.00 14.64 6.31
CA PRO A 151 -7.58 15.00 6.45
C PRO A 151 -6.65 14.31 5.43
N LEU A 152 -7.03 13.16 4.89
CA LEU A 152 -6.25 12.46 3.86
C LEU A 152 -6.02 13.30 2.61
N TYR A 153 -6.91 14.25 2.30
CA TYR A 153 -6.79 15.12 1.11
C TYR A 153 -5.65 16.14 1.21
N THR A 154 -5.18 16.42 2.42
CA THR A 154 -4.15 17.44 2.68
C THR A 154 -2.78 16.85 2.94
N LEU A 155 -2.66 15.53 3.07
CA LEU A 155 -1.40 14.85 3.32
C LEU A 155 -0.61 14.69 2.02
N ASP A 156 0.67 15.03 2.05
CA ASP A 156 1.57 15.00 0.89
C ASP A 156 2.16 13.58 0.62
N ASN A 157 2.01 12.68 1.59
CA ASN A 157 2.44 11.29 1.54
C ASN A 157 1.29 10.31 1.26
N VAL A 158 0.17 10.78 0.68
CA VAL A 158 -0.98 9.96 0.30
C VAL A 158 -1.32 10.14 -1.17
N ILE A 159 -1.60 9.03 -1.84
CA ILE A 159 -2.22 9.01 -3.17
C ILE A 159 -3.64 8.47 -3.01
N LEU A 160 -4.63 9.26 -3.45
CA LEU A 160 -6.04 8.88 -3.41
C LEU A 160 -6.60 8.79 -4.82
N THR A 161 -7.41 7.75 -5.06
CA THR A 161 -8.23 7.60 -6.27
C THR A 161 -9.69 7.35 -5.88
N PRO A 162 -10.69 7.74 -6.71
CA PRO A 162 -12.09 7.75 -6.31
C PRO A 162 -12.79 6.41 -6.59
N HIS A 163 -12.31 5.32 -5.95
CA HIS A 163 -12.83 3.95 -6.06
C HIS A 163 -13.03 3.55 -7.53
N MET A 164 -11.94 3.59 -8.30
CA MET A 164 -11.97 3.43 -9.75
C MET A 164 -11.30 2.14 -10.25
N GLY A 165 -10.78 1.31 -9.38
CA GLY A 165 -10.11 0.07 -9.76
C GLY A 165 -10.97 -0.92 -10.56
N TRP A 166 -12.31 -0.77 -10.52
CA TRP A 166 -13.29 -1.56 -11.28
C TRP A 166 -13.76 -0.87 -12.57
N LYS A 167 -13.37 0.39 -12.84
CA LYS A 167 -13.94 1.23 -13.92
C LYS A 167 -13.30 1.00 -15.30
N GLY A 168 -12.46 -0.02 -15.46
CA GLY A 168 -11.93 -0.39 -16.78
C GLY A 168 -13.05 -0.70 -17.78
N LEU A 169 -12.93 -0.26 -19.04
CA LEU A 169 -13.94 -0.49 -20.07
C LEU A 169 -14.15 -2.00 -20.31
N GLU A 170 -13.10 -2.79 -20.22
CA GLU A 170 -13.10 -4.23 -20.43
C GLU A 170 -13.66 -5.02 -19.23
N THR A 171 -13.84 -4.37 -18.09
CA THR A 171 -14.30 -5.01 -16.84
C THR A 171 -15.77 -4.70 -16.51
N ARG A 172 -16.46 -3.93 -17.34
CA ARG A 172 -17.87 -3.54 -17.18
C ARG A 172 -18.83 -4.52 -17.83
#